data_487db19ac6274830872bedda7f1a22cf
#
_entry.id   487db19ac6274830872bedda7f1a22cf
#
_cell.length_a   1.000
_cell.length_b   1.000
_cell.length_c   1.000
_cell.angle_alpha   90.00
_cell.angle_beta   90.00
_cell.angle_gamma   90.00
#
_symmetry.space_group_name_H-M   'P 1'
#
loop_
_entity.id
_entity.type
_entity.pdbx_description
1 polymer ?
#
loop_
_entity_poly.entity_id
_entity_poly.type
_entity_poly.pdbx_seq_one_letter_code
_entity_poly.pdbx_strand_id
1 'polypeptide(L)'
;MYKRQGTDYAIKLTVDGKFVGYVESEQVFNDAERIMQERITYIGNEKKISMEPEYSLEMLGDQEYLTKYQLANKLLELSDTPIEYAYGMYIGGKFYGALVDNTAVEAELEKILDGYRTNAKDEDVAFEKDIEYVPGLYLSDSIVSSDEIIKLINSKKEEASYYTVVDGDSHSGICSKLGISMEELEALNPGIMDEDYVLRAGEKLLKTQEVPFLSVSISRTETYNVEVPYETKYEDDDTRYEGVETVYQEGETGTNKITAKVYYVNGEEVKRTIKKTERVKEPVTEIILQGTLPCLLYTSP
;
A
#
# COMPACT_ATOMS: atom_id res chain seq x y z
N MET A 1 50.86 -1.34 -29.00
CA MET A 1 49.74 -1.72 -28.13
C MET A 1 48.62 -2.15 -29.05
N TYR A 2 48.55 -3.46 -29.38
CA TYR A 2 47.50 -3.98 -30.28
C TYR A 2 46.20 -4.07 -29.49
N LYS A 3 45.23 -3.21 -29.82
CA LYS A 3 43.81 -3.47 -29.45
C LYS A 3 43.43 -4.75 -30.15
N ARG A 4 43.13 -5.81 -29.41
CA ARG A 4 42.37 -6.95 -29.93
C ARG A 4 41.00 -6.40 -30.32
N GLN A 5 40.76 -6.33 -31.61
CA GLN A 5 39.37 -6.25 -32.14
C GLN A 5 38.73 -7.57 -31.74
N GLY A 6 37.90 -7.55 -30.68
CA GLY A 6 36.98 -8.63 -30.40
C GLY A 6 35.99 -8.62 -31.57
N THR A 7 35.93 -9.68 -32.31
CA THR A 7 34.83 -9.90 -33.26
C THR A 7 33.63 -10.26 -32.38
N ASP A 8 32.74 -9.28 -32.17
CA ASP A 8 31.51 -9.51 -31.47
C ASP A 8 30.54 -10.21 -32.42
N TYR A 9 30.10 -11.40 -32.06
CA TYR A 9 29.05 -12.11 -32.76
C TYR A 9 27.70 -11.69 -32.21
N ALA A 10 26.76 -11.46 -33.11
CA ALA A 10 25.37 -11.17 -32.82
C ALA A 10 24.43 -12.23 -33.37
N ILE A 11 23.31 -12.38 -32.74
CA ILE A 11 22.22 -13.21 -33.29
C ILE A 11 21.42 -12.33 -34.25
N LYS A 12 21.52 -12.67 -35.52
CA LYS A 12 20.65 -12.10 -36.54
C LYS A 12 19.29 -12.73 -36.42
N LEU A 13 18.26 -11.92 -36.29
CA LEU A 13 16.88 -12.32 -36.18
C LEU A 13 16.14 -12.08 -37.50
N THR A 14 15.49 -13.13 -37.97
CA THR A 14 14.54 -13.10 -39.08
C THR A 14 13.20 -13.61 -38.56
N VAL A 15 12.11 -12.96 -38.92
CA VAL A 15 10.76 -13.36 -38.50
C VAL A 15 9.89 -13.47 -39.76
N ASP A 16 9.23 -14.61 -39.94
CA ASP A 16 8.42 -14.92 -41.12
C ASP A 16 9.18 -14.62 -42.44
N GLY A 17 10.48 -14.96 -42.47
CA GLY A 17 11.37 -14.76 -43.61
C GLY A 17 11.85 -13.31 -43.82
N LYS A 18 11.47 -12.35 -42.96
CA LYS A 18 11.91 -10.95 -43.05
C LYS A 18 12.98 -10.66 -42.01
N PHE A 19 14.07 -10.02 -42.42
CA PHE A 19 15.11 -9.56 -41.49
C PHE A 19 14.59 -8.45 -40.57
N VAL A 20 14.77 -8.62 -39.26
CA VAL A 20 14.28 -7.69 -38.24
C VAL A 20 15.43 -6.89 -37.60
N GLY A 21 16.55 -7.54 -37.32
CA GLY A 21 17.69 -6.89 -36.69
C GLY A 21 18.59 -7.87 -35.97
N TYR A 22 19.48 -7.33 -35.12
CA TYR A 22 20.41 -8.08 -34.29
C TYR A 22 19.99 -8.03 -32.82
N VAL A 23 20.10 -9.14 -32.13
CA VAL A 23 19.79 -9.29 -30.70
C VAL A 23 20.95 -9.94 -29.97
N GLU A 24 21.07 -9.65 -28.66
CA GLU A 24 22.11 -10.24 -27.81
C GLU A 24 21.83 -11.72 -27.49
N SER A 25 20.56 -12.07 -27.40
CA SER A 25 20.11 -13.43 -27.04
C SER A 25 18.69 -13.69 -27.56
N GLU A 26 18.32 -14.96 -27.65
CA GLU A 26 16.94 -15.39 -27.94
C GLU A 26 15.93 -14.89 -26.91
N GLN A 27 16.38 -14.67 -25.66
CA GLN A 27 15.53 -14.14 -24.59
C GLN A 27 14.97 -12.76 -24.93
N VAL A 28 15.72 -11.93 -25.67
CA VAL A 28 15.26 -10.59 -26.11
C VAL A 28 14.04 -10.73 -27.04
N PHE A 29 14.00 -11.77 -27.89
CA PHE A 29 12.82 -12.03 -28.72
C PHE A 29 11.62 -12.46 -27.89
N ASN A 30 11.81 -13.40 -26.96
CA ASN A 30 10.74 -13.88 -26.10
C ASN A 30 10.13 -12.74 -25.26
N ASP A 31 10.99 -11.83 -24.73
CA ASP A 31 10.55 -10.64 -23.99
C ASP A 31 9.81 -9.65 -24.91
N ALA A 32 10.29 -9.47 -26.14
CA ALA A 32 9.65 -8.60 -27.13
C ALA A 32 8.30 -9.15 -27.60
N GLU A 33 8.22 -10.47 -27.85
CA GLU A 33 6.96 -11.14 -28.20
C GLU A 33 5.94 -11.00 -27.06
N ARG A 34 6.37 -11.19 -25.81
CA ARG A 34 5.50 -10.97 -24.65
C ARG A 34 5.02 -9.51 -24.56
N ILE A 35 5.90 -8.52 -24.74
CA ILE A 35 5.54 -7.10 -24.77
C ILE A 35 4.58 -6.81 -25.92
N MET A 36 4.85 -7.35 -27.11
CA MET A 36 3.95 -7.23 -28.24
C MET A 36 2.58 -7.82 -27.90
N GLN A 37 2.55 -9.03 -27.34
CA GLN A 37 1.31 -9.70 -26.98
C GLN A 37 0.52 -8.91 -25.91
N GLU A 38 1.20 -8.32 -24.92
CA GLU A 38 0.58 -7.44 -23.92
C GLU A 38 -0.05 -6.21 -24.57
N ARG A 39 0.59 -5.61 -25.58
CA ARG A 39 0.09 -4.44 -26.30
C ARG A 39 -1.11 -4.72 -27.23
N ILE A 40 -1.31 -5.96 -27.62
CA ILE A 40 -2.45 -6.40 -28.46
C ILE A 40 -3.56 -7.05 -27.64
N THR A 41 -3.29 -7.43 -26.38
CA THR A 41 -4.27 -8.04 -25.47
C THR A 41 -4.74 -7.01 -24.48
N TYR A 42 -5.88 -6.39 -24.72
CA TYR A 42 -6.53 -5.46 -23.80
C TYR A 42 -7.91 -5.98 -23.40
N ILE A 43 -8.54 -5.35 -22.43
CA ILE A 43 -9.84 -5.79 -21.91
C ILE A 43 -10.87 -5.95 -23.04
N GLY A 44 -11.27 -7.19 -23.29
CA GLY A 44 -12.24 -7.53 -24.34
C GLY A 44 -11.65 -8.00 -25.68
N ASN A 45 -10.31 -8.04 -25.82
CA ASN A 45 -9.63 -8.56 -27.01
C ASN A 45 -8.51 -9.54 -26.64
N GLU A 46 -8.74 -10.83 -26.86
CA GLU A 46 -7.76 -11.91 -26.62
C GLU A 46 -7.03 -12.34 -27.90
N LYS A 47 -6.84 -11.42 -28.85
CA LYS A 47 -6.15 -11.73 -30.10
C LYS A 47 -4.71 -12.15 -29.80
N LYS A 48 -4.30 -13.33 -30.32
CA LYS A 48 -2.91 -13.80 -30.27
C LYS A 48 -2.31 -13.69 -31.65
N ILE A 49 -1.12 -13.09 -31.73
CA ILE A 49 -0.29 -13.08 -32.93
C ILE A 49 0.93 -13.94 -32.59
N SER A 50 1.10 -15.06 -33.31
CA SER A 50 2.28 -15.90 -33.19
C SER A 50 3.19 -15.63 -34.39
N MET A 51 4.47 -15.49 -34.13
CA MET A 51 5.51 -15.24 -35.12
C MET A 51 6.58 -16.31 -35.01
N GLU A 52 7.12 -16.77 -36.16
CA GLU A 52 8.18 -17.79 -36.16
C GLU A 52 9.55 -17.12 -36.33
N PRO A 53 10.38 -17.09 -35.23
CA PRO A 53 11.73 -16.55 -35.32
C PRO A 53 12.71 -17.54 -35.90
N GLU A 54 13.61 -17.06 -36.77
CA GLU A 54 14.79 -17.76 -37.24
C GLU A 54 16.04 -17.03 -36.78
N TYR A 55 16.99 -17.77 -36.21
CA TYR A 55 18.23 -17.24 -35.70
C TYR A 55 19.43 -17.69 -36.48
N SER A 56 20.31 -16.76 -36.82
CA SER A 56 21.63 -17.09 -37.39
C SER A 56 22.72 -16.26 -36.70
N LEU A 57 23.90 -16.85 -36.53
CA LEU A 57 25.02 -16.17 -35.93
C LEU A 57 25.80 -15.39 -37.00
N GLU A 58 25.91 -14.07 -36.86
CA GLU A 58 26.68 -13.24 -37.78
C GLU A 58 27.64 -12.33 -36.99
N MET A 59 28.68 -11.85 -37.68
CA MET A 59 29.55 -10.82 -37.08
C MET A 59 28.80 -9.51 -37.01
N LEU A 60 28.71 -8.94 -35.82
CA LEU A 60 28.16 -7.60 -35.58
C LEU A 60 29.19 -6.58 -36.11
N GLY A 61 28.86 -5.91 -37.22
CA GLY A 61 29.66 -4.77 -37.71
C GLY A 61 29.43 -3.53 -36.89
N ASP A 62 29.11 -2.43 -37.53
CA ASP A 62 28.76 -1.12 -36.88
C ASP A 62 27.26 -1.09 -36.45
N GLN A 63 26.62 -2.22 -36.31
CA GLN A 63 25.19 -2.36 -35.98
C GLN A 63 24.98 -2.40 -34.46
N GLU A 64 23.86 -1.85 -33.99
CA GLU A 64 23.46 -1.93 -32.61
C GLU A 64 22.47 -3.07 -32.36
N TYR A 65 22.49 -3.62 -31.14
CA TYR A 65 21.51 -4.58 -30.71
C TYR A 65 20.14 -3.92 -30.49
N LEU A 66 19.09 -4.60 -30.94
CA LEU A 66 17.73 -4.17 -30.62
C LEU A 66 17.41 -4.46 -29.14
N THR A 67 16.89 -3.47 -28.49
CA THR A 67 16.25 -3.66 -27.18
C THR A 67 14.92 -4.39 -27.36
N LYS A 68 14.43 -5.04 -26.31
CA LYS A 68 13.12 -5.73 -26.33
C LYS A 68 11.96 -4.81 -26.76
N TYR A 69 12.00 -3.52 -26.39
CA TYR A 69 10.96 -2.55 -26.77
C TYR A 69 11.04 -2.15 -28.26
N GLN A 70 12.25 -1.95 -28.79
CA GLN A 70 12.45 -1.67 -30.21
C GLN A 70 12.05 -2.88 -31.08
N LEU A 71 12.39 -4.09 -30.60
CA LEU A 71 12.01 -5.31 -31.27
C LEU A 71 10.49 -5.50 -31.25
N ALA A 72 9.81 -5.29 -30.12
CA ALA A 72 8.35 -5.36 -30.02
C ALA A 72 7.66 -4.40 -31.02
N ASN A 73 8.19 -3.18 -31.21
CA ASN A 73 7.67 -2.25 -32.20
C ASN A 73 7.79 -2.82 -33.61
N LYS A 74 8.97 -3.37 -33.97
CA LYS A 74 9.17 -4.00 -35.30
C LYS A 74 8.29 -5.23 -35.53
N LEU A 75 8.05 -6.03 -34.49
CA LEU A 75 7.12 -7.18 -34.60
C LEU A 75 5.69 -6.70 -34.84
N LEU A 76 5.25 -5.61 -34.18
CA LEU A 76 3.95 -5.00 -34.43
C LEU A 76 3.84 -4.47 -35.87
N GLU A 77 4.89 -3.81 -36.41
CA GLU A 77 4.92 -3.38 -37.82
C GLU A 77 4.79 -4.53 -38.82
N LEU A 78 5.30 -5.72 -38.48
CA LEU A 78 5.20 -6.91 -39.31
C LEU A 78 3.81 -7.58 -39.28
N SER A 79 2.99 -7.25 -38.27
CA SER A 79 1.72 -7.94 -38.01
C SER A 79 0.55 -7.51 -38.90
N ASP A 80 0.72 -6.56 -39.83
CA ASP A 80 -0.31 -5.97 -40.70
C ASP A 80 -1.56 -5.46 -39.96
N THR A 81 -1.42 -5.14 -38.67
CA THR A 81 -2.51 -4.58 -37.85
C THR A 81 -2.41 -3.04 -37.81
N PRO A 82 -3.54 -2.32 -37.77
CA PRO A 82 -3.49 -0.86 -37.57
C PRO A 82 -2.80 -0.51 -36.26
N ILE A 83 -1.71 0.24 -36.37
CA ILE A 83 -0.88 0.64 -35.21
C ILE A 83 -0.69 2.15 -35.20
N GLU A 84 -0.60 2.71 -34.00
CA GLU A 84 -0.33 4.10 -33.76
C GLU A 84 0.75 4.27 -32.70
N TYR A 85 1.49 5.38 -32.76
CA TYR A 85 2.45 5.72 -31.72
C TYR A 85 1.73 6.35 -30.55
N ALA A 86 1.90 5.76 -29.35
CA ALA A 86 1.19 6.18 -28.14
C ALA A 86 2.02 5.85 -26.89
N TYR A 87 1.50 6.23 -25.74
CA TYR A 87 2.05 5.94 -24.42
C TYR A 87 1.18 4.87 -23.75
N GLY A 88 1.67 3.63 -23.69
CA GLY A 88 0.96 2.56 -22.99
C GLY A 88 1.03 2.76 -21.48
N MET A 89 -0.13 2.80 -20.84
CA MET A 89 -0.23 2.94 -19.40
C MET A 89 -0.21 1.58 -18.72
N TYR A 90 0.76 1.40 -17.83
CA TYR A 90 0.92 0.20 -17.01
C TYR A 90 0.74 0.56 -15.54
N ILE A 91 -0.02 -0.24 -14.81
CA ILE A 91 -0.23 -0.10 -13.37
C ILE A 91 0.14 -1.42 -12.71
N GLY A 92 1.21 -1.42 -11.90
CA GLY A 92 1.76 -2.64 -11.31
C GLY A 92 2.16 -3.68 -12.37
N GLY A 93 2.71 -3.22 -13.49
CA GLY A 93 3.15 -4.04 -14.61
C GLY A 93 2.03 -4.58 -15.52
N LYS A 94 0.76 -4.25 -15.25
CA LYS A 94 -0.38 -4.65 -16.10
C LYS A 94 -0.76 -3.51 -17.05
N PHE A 95 -0.93 -3.83 -18.34
CA PHE A 95 -1.38 -2.88 -19.36
C PHE A 95 -2.88 -2.56 -19.24
N TYR A 96 -3.23 -1.28 -19.30
CA TYR A 96 -4.62 -0.79 -19.17
C TYR A 96 -5.15 -0.07 -20.42
N GLY A 97 -4.28 0.24 -21.38
CA GLY A 97 -4.60 0.94 -22.60
C GLY A 97 -3.46 1.89 -23.00
N ALA A 98 -3.51 2.42 -24.21
CA ALA A 98 -2.53 3.38 -24.67
C ALA A 98 -3.19 4.75 -24.88
N LEU A 99 -2.45 5.80 -24.55
CA LEU A 99 -2.89 7.20 -24.64
C LEU A 99 -2.07 7.94 -25.68
N VAL A 100 -2.70 8.70 -26.52
CA VAL A 100 -2.01 9.62 -27.45
C VAL A 100 -1.35 10.76 -26.64
N ASP A 101 -2.04 11.22 -25.60
CA ASP A 101 -1.58 12.26 -24.67
C ASP A 101 -1.95 11.82 -23.23
N ASN A 102 -0.96 11.74 -22.35
CA ASN A 102 -1.11 11.33 -20.96
C ASN A 102 -1.24 12.52 -19.99
N THR A 103 -1.14 13.76 -20.46
CA THR A 103 -1.10 14.98 -19.62
C THR A 103 -2.31 15.08 -18.69
N ALA A 104 -3.52 14.83 -19.21
CA ALA A 104 -4.73 14.92 -18.41
C ALA A 104 -4.81 13.82 -17.33
N VAL A 105 -4.31 12.63 -17.64
CA VAL A 105 -4.26 11.51 -16.70
C VAL A 105 -3.23 11.76 -15.61
N GLU A 106 -2.05 12.28 -15.97
CA GLU A 106 -1.01 12.69 -14.99
C GLU A 106 -1.52 13.77 -14.04
N ALA A 107 -2.24 14.76 -14.56
CA ALA A 107 -2.83 15.81 -13.73
C ALA A 107 -3.87 15.27 -12.74
N GLU A 108 -4.68 14.29 -13.13
CA GLU A 108 -5.65 13.65 -12.23
C GLU A 108 -4.94 12.74 -11.19
N LEU A 109 -3.89 12.02 -11.58
CA LEU A 109 -3.07 11.24 -10.64
C LEU A 109 -2.43 12.12 -9.59
N GLU A 110 -1.85 13.26 -10.00
CA GLU A 110 -1.26 14.22 -9.06
C GLU A 110 -2.30 14.82 -8.11
N LYS A 111 -3.48 15.16 -8.62
CA LYS A 111 -4.61 15.64 -7.80
C LYS A 111 -5.08 14.59 -6.77
N ILE A 112 -5.05 13.30 -7.11
CA ILE A 112 -5.34 12.22 -6.15
C ILE A 112 -4.28 12.24 -5.03
N LEU A 113 -2.99 12.29 -5.36
CA LEU A 113 -1.91 12.34 -4.37
C LEU A 113 -1.98 13.62 -3.51
N ASP A 114 -2.29 14.76 -4.11
CA ASP A 114 -2.46 16.04 -3.40
C ASP A 114 -3.57 15.98 -2.34
N GLY A 115 -4.61 15.19 -2.58
CA GLY A 115 -5.69 14.96 -1.62
C GLY A 115 -5.21 14.27 -0.33
N TYR A 116 -4.07 13.58 -0.35
CA TYR A 116 -3.48 12.89 0.80
C TYR A 116 -2.30 13.64 1.43
N ARG A 117 -1.73 14.65 0.77
CA ARG A 117 -0.61 15.44 1.28
C ARG A 117 -1.04 16.34 2.43
N THR A 118 -0.33 16.28 3.54
CA THR A 118 -0.56 17.13 4.72
C THR A 118 0.58 18.11 5.00
N ASN A 119 1.65 18.06 4.18
CA ASN A 119 2.89 18.82 4.37
C ASN A 119 3.57 18.52 5.72
N ALA A 120 3.40 17.31 6.22
CA ALA A 120 4.05 16.86 7.45
C ALA A 120 5.56 16.63 7.23
N LYS A 121 6.30 16.60 8.33
CA LYS A 121 7.74 16.36 8.27
C LYS A 121 8.07 14.97 7.70
N ASP A 122 9.01 14.94 6.75
CA ASP A 122 9.46 13.71 6.07
C ASP A 122 8.29 12.91 5.47
N GLU A 123 7.29 13.62 4.96
CA GLU A 123 6.12 13.03 4.31
C GLU A 123 6.50 12.55 2.91
N ASP A 124 6.13 11.31 2.62
CA ASP A 124 6.22 10.68 1.31
C ASP A 124 4.84 10.11 0.96
N VAL A 125 4.30 10.53 -0.18
CA VAL A 125 2.96 10.14 -0.66
C VAL A 125 3.11 9.59 -2.06
N ALA A 126 2.76 8.33 -2.26
CA ALA A 126 2.89 7.63 -3.53
C ALA A 126 1.75 6.61 -3.71
N PHE A 127 1.50 6.18 -4.94
CA PHE A 127 0.65 5.02 -5.19
C PHE A 127 1.34 3.74 -4.72
N GLU A 128 0.60 2.77 -4.21
CA GLU A 128 1.15 1.47 -3.83
C GLU A 128 1.67 0.66 -5.02
N LYS A 129 1.11 0.90 -6.21
CA LYS A 129 1.54 0.27 -7.46
C LYS A 129 2.22 1.29 -8.33
N ASP A 130 3.34 0.87 -8.93
CA ASP A 130 4.03 1.69 -9.91
C ASP A 130 3.13 1.95 -11.12
N ILE A 131 3.12 3.21 -11.55
CA ILE A 131 2.42 3.66 -12.75
C ILE A 131 3.48 4.10 -13.75
N GLU A 132 3.50 3.42 -14.89
CA GLU A 132 4.50 3.65 -15.93
C GLU A 132 3.83 3.96 -17.27
N TYR A 133 4.43 4.90 -18.02
CA TYR A 133 4.07 5.20 -19.39
C TYR A 133 5.19 4.73 -20.32
N VAL A 134 4.90 3.73 -21.14
CA VAL A 134 5.86 3.17 -22.09
C VAL A 134 5.56 3.69 -23.48
N PRO A 135 6.42 4.59 -24.05
CA PRO A 135 6.24 5.05 -25.41
C PRO A 135 6.52 3.93 -26.40
N GLY A 136 5.72 3.84 -27.46
CA GLY A 136 5.89 2.82 -28.49
C GLY A 136 4.73 2.73 -29.46
N LEU A 137 4.77 1.69 -30.31
CA LEU A 137 3.67 1.33 -31.18
C LEU A 137 2.67 0.47 -30.43
N TYR A 138 1.39 0.80 -30.58
CA TYR A 138 0.25 0.10 -29.99
C TYR A 138 -0.82 -0.11 -31.05
N LEU A 139 -1.69 -1.10 -30.87
CA LEU A 139 -2.85 -1.26 -31.73
C LEU A 139 -3.76 -0.04 -31.64
N SER A 140 -4.26 0.46 -32.77
CA SER A 140 -5.25 1.57 -32.77
C SER A 140 -6.47 1.24 -31.91
N ASP A 141 -6.87 -0.03 -31.86
CA ASP A 141 -7.98 -0.48 -31.00
C ASP A 141 -7.66 -0.43 -29.50
N SER A 142 -6.39 -0.40 -29.11
CA SER A 142 -5.96 -0.27 -27.71
C SER A 142 -5.77 1.18 -27.26
N ILE A 143 -5.94 2.13 -28.19
CA ILE A 143 -5.92 3.55 -27.86
C ILE A 143 -7.23 3.91 -27.14
N VAL A 144 -7.08 4.38 -25.94
CA VAL A 144 -8.21 4.79 -25.06
C VAL A 144 -8.18 6.29 -24.84
N SER A 145 -9.34 6.86 -24.57
CA SER A 145 -9.41 8.28 -24.22
C SER A 145 -8.91 8.52 -22.80
N SER A 146 -8.36 9.71 -22.54
CA SER A 146 -7.96 10.12 -21.19
C SER A 146 -9.14 10.06 -20.21
N ASP A 147 -10.38 10.37 -20.66
CA ASP A 147 -11.58 10.32 -19.82
C ASP A 147 -11.91 8.89 -19.36
N GLU A 148 -11.69 7.88 -20.22
CA GLU A 148 -11.92 6.47 -19.85
C GLU A 148 -10.92 6.02 -18.79
N ILE A 149 -9.66 6.40 -18.93
CA ILE A 149 -8.63 6.11 -17.92
C ILE A 149 -8.91 6.88 -16.63
N ILE A 150 -9.27 8.16 -16.69
CA ILE A 150 -9.64 8.97 -15.51
C ILE A 150 -10.83 8.34 -14.79
N LYS A 151 -11.83 7.87 -15.51
CA LYS A 151 -12.95 7.14 -14.93
C LYS A 151 -12.52 5.84 -14.26
N LEU A 152 -11.59 5.10 -14.87
CA LEU A 152 -11.04 3.87 -14.31
C LEU A 152 -10.26 4.13 -13.01
N ILE A 153 -9.32 5.08 -13.01
CA ILE A 153 -8.49 5.38 -11.83
C ILE A 153 -9.31 5.93 -10.66
N ASN A 154 -10.42 6.62 -10.94
CA ASN A 154 -11.37 7.10 -9.93
C ASN A 154 -12.45 6.05 -9.58
N SER A 155 -12.41 4.87 -10.17
CA SER A 155 -13.35 3.79 -9.84
C SER A 155 -12.97 3.10 -8.54
N LYS A 156 -13.87 2.26 -8.06
CA LYS A 156 -13.65 1.40 -6.90
C LYS A 156 -13.31 0.00 -7.38
N LYS A 157 -12.30 -0.59 -6.78
CA LYS A 157 -11.97 -2.01 -6.97
C LYS A 157 -12.99 -2.90 -6.25
N GLU A 158 -13.39 -2.48 -5.06
CA GLU A 158 -14.41 -3.11 -4.25
C GLU A 158 -15.35 -2.04 -3.71
N GLU A 159 -16.65 -2.24 -3.86
CA GLU A 159 -17.63 -1.35 -3.25
C GLU A 159 -17.88 -1.75 -1.79
N ALA A 160 -18.17 -0.74 -0.96
CA ALA A 160 -18.59 -0.98 0.40
C ALA A 160 -19.84 -1.87 0.40
N SER A 161 -19.83 -2.92 1.20
CA SER A 161 -21.00 -3.78 1.40
C SER A 161 -21.43 -3.76 2.85
N TYR A 162 -22.74 -3.91 3.09
CA TYR A 162 -23.33 -3.78 4.41
C TYR A 162 -24.08 -5.05 4.81
N TYR A 163 -24.00 -5.39 6.09
CA TYR A 163 -24.87 -6.35 6.73
C TYR A 163 -26.01 -5.61 7.42
N THR A 164 -27.25 -6.04 7.24
CA THR A 164 -28.38 -5.49 7.98
C THR A 164 -28.64 -6.37 9.20
N VAL A 165 -28.51 -5.79 10.37
CA VAL A 165 -28.75 -6.47 11.65
C VAL A 165 -30.19 -6.96 11.71
N VAL A 166 -30.40 -8.21 12.08
CA VAL A 166 -31.73 -8.80 12.29
C VAL A 166 -31.99 -9.03 13.78
N ASP A 167 -33.25 -9.10 14.15
CA ASP A 167 -33.63 -9.31 15.54
C ASP A 167 -33.05 -10.63 16.09
N GLY A 168 -32.42 -10.57 17.25
CA GLY A 168 -31.68 -11.67 17.86
C GLY A 168 -30.22 -11.82 17.45
N ASP A 169 -29.70 -10.94 16.62
CA ASP A 169 -28.25 -10.91 16.32
C ASP A 169 -27.42 -10.53 17.55
N SER A 170 -26.24 -11.11 17.63
CA SER A 170 -25.19 -10.75 18.56
C SER A 170 -23.91 -10.47 17.77
N HIS A 171 -22.96 -9.73 18.33
CA HIS A 171 -21.66 -9.42 17.69
C HIS A 171 -20.96 -10.71 17.22
N SER A 172 -20.87 -11.73 18.07
CA SER A 172 -20.25 -13.01 17.71
C SER A 172 -21.05 -13.78 16.64
N GLY A 173 -22.38 -13.67 16.66
CA GLY A 173 -23.25 -14.28 15.66
C GLY A 173 -23.06 -13.62 14.28
N ILE A 174 -22.94 -12.30 14.26
CA ILE A 174 -22.65 -11.52 13.03
C ILE A 174 -21.26 -11.90 12.49
N CYS A 175 -20.23 -11.92 13.34
CA CYS A 175 -18.88 -12.35 12.96
C CYS A 175 -18.87 -13.74 12.31
N SER A 176 -19.59 -14.70 12.92
CA SER A 176 -19.73 -16.06 12.38
C SER A 176 -20.45 -16.08 11.02
N LYS A 177 -21.50 -15.29 10.86
CA LYS A 177 -22.25 -15.19 9.59
C LYS A 177 -21.43 -14.54 8.47
N LEU A 178 -20.58 -13.56 8.81
CA LEU A 178 -19.76 -12.82 7.86
C LEU A 178 -18.41 -13.49 7.60
N GLY A 179 -17.96 -14.40 8.47
CA GLY A 179 -16.65 -15.06 8.40
C GLY A 179 -15.48 -14.12 8.74
N ILE A 180 -15.71 -13.14 9.62
CA ILE A 180 -14.72 -12.14 10.08
C ILE A 180 -14.50 -12.27 11.59
N SER A 181 -13.37 -11.75 12.07
CA SER A 181 -13.06 -11.68 13.51
C SER A 181 -13.83 -10.54 14.21
N MET A 182 -13.82 -10.53 15.55
CA MET A 182 -14.38 -9.42 16.33
C MET A 182 -13.58 -8.14 16.13
N GLU A 183 -12.25 -8.27 16.03
CA GLU A 183 -11.35 -7.13 15.76
C GLU A 183 -11.60 -6.52 14.37
N GLU A 184 -11.84 -7.36 13.34
CA GLU A 184 -12.21 -6.89 12.00
C GLU A 184 -13.58 -6.22 12.00
N LEU A 185 -14.55 -6.73 12.74
CA LEU A 185 -15.87 -6.11 12.86
C LEU A 185 -15.77 -4.73 13.53
N GLU A 186 -14.97 -4.61 14.59
CA GLU A 186 -14.69 -3.34 15.29
C GLU A 186 -13.94 -2.34 14.38
N ALA A 187 -12.93 -2.82 13.63
CA ALA A 187 -12.19 -1.98 12.69
C ALA A 187 -13.09 -1.41 11.58
N LEU A 188 -14.05 -2.22 11.09
CA LEU A 188 -15.02 -1.80 10.09
C LEU A 188 -16.12 -0.88 10.66
N ASN A 189 -16.45 -1.02 11.95
CA ASN A 189 -17.53 -0.29 12.62
C ASN A 189 -17.06 0.20 14.00
N PRO A 190 -16.23 1.27 14.05
CA PRO A 190 -15.67 1.75 15.30
C PRO A 190 -16.71 2.07 16.36
N GLY A 191 -16.50 1.57 17.59
CA GLY A 191 -17.40 1.74 18.72
C GLY A 191 -18.49 0.68 18.83
N ILE A 192 -18.54 -0.31 17.92
CA ILE A 192 -19.53 -1.39 17.99
C ILE A 192 -19.33 -2.31 19.22
N MET A 193 -18.11 -2.33 19.76
CA MET A 193 -17.73 -3.12 20.95
C MET A 193 -17.77 -2.29 22.25
N ASP A 194 -18.15 -1.03 22.21
CA ASP A 194 -18.28 -0.20 23.40
C ASP A 194 -19.33 -0.76 24.36
N GLU A 195 -19.10 -0.66 25.67
CA GLU A 195 -19.99 -1.21 26.70
C GLU A 195 -21.44 -0.69 26.60
N ASP A 196 -21.62 0.54 26.13
CA ASP A 196 -22.91 1.18 25.97
C ASP A 196 -23.56 0.95 24.59
N TYR A 197 -22.86 0.28 23.67
CA TYR A 197 -23.38 0.04 22.32
C TYR A 197 -24.41 -1.09 22.29
N VAL A 198 -25.55 -0.82 21.68
CA VAL A 198 -26.64 -1.78 21.54
C VAL A 198 -26.96 -2.00 20.06
N LEU A 199 -26.75 -3.22 19.57
CA LEU A 199 -27.17 -3.65 18.23
C LEU A 199 -28.70 -3.47 18.07
N ARG A 200 -29.10 -2.80 16.98
CA ARG A 200 -30.51 -2.57 16.66
C ARG A 200 -30.90 -3.26 15.37
N ALA A 201 -32.01 -3.98 15.39
CA ALA A 201 -32.55 -4.58 14.17
C ALA A 201 -32.82 -3.51 13.10
N GLY A 202 -32.39 -3.77 11.85
CA GLY A 202 -32.44 -2.84 10.75
C GLY A 202 -31.21 -1.94 10.61
N GLU A 203 -30.29 -1.94 11.56
CA GLU A 203 -29.03 -1.23 11.49
C GLU A 203 -28.12 -1.83 10.41
N LYS A 204 -27.37 -0.97 9.72
CA LYS A 204 -26.42 -1.39 8.67
C LYS A 204 -25.01 -1.33 9.21
N LEU A 205 -24.37 -2.47 9.34
CA LEU A 205 -22.97 -2.60 9.67
C LEU A 205 -22.15 -2.77 8.40
N LEU A 206 -21.02 -2.09 8.33
CA LEU A 206 -20.07 -2.22 7.22
C LEU A 206 -19.48 -3.63 7.28
N LYS A 207 -19.62 -4.38 6.19
CA LYS A 207 -19.08 -5.73 6.03
C LYS A 207 -17.75 -5.72 5.29
N THR A 208 -17.66 -4.91 4.24
CA THR A 208 -16.43 -4.69 3.46
C THR A 208 -16.30 -3.20 3.22
N GLN A 209 -15.07 -2.71 3.45
CA GLN A 209 -14.73 -1.33 3.18
C GLN A 209 -14.58 -1.10 1.68
N GLU A 210 -14.88 0.11 1.25
CA GLU A 210 -14.61 0.54 -0.10
C GLU A 210 -13.10 0.57 -0.36
N VAL A 211 -12.68 -0.10 -1.43
CA VAL A 211 -11.27 -0.08 -1.86
C VAL A 211 -11.19 0.69 -3.17
N PRO A 212 -10.44 1.80 -3.24
CA PRO A 212 -10.23 2.51 -4.49
C PRO A 212 -9.44 1.65 -5.48
N PHE A 213 -9.59 1.92 -6.77
CA PHE A 213 -8.83 1.24 -7.82
C PHE A 213 -7.31 1.46 -7.67
N LEU A 214 -6.90 2.68 -7.30
CA LEU A 214 -5.54 3.04 -6.93
C LEU A 214 -5.46 3.30 -5.43
N SER A 215 -4.69 2.48 -4.72
CA SER A 215 -4.36 2.71 -3.32
C SER A 215 -3.16 3.66 -3.20
N VAL A 216 -3.24 4.57 -2.23
CA VAL A 216 -2.20 5.55 -1.91
C VAL A 216 -1.52 5.17 -0.60
N SER A 217 -0.20 5.03 -0.63
CA SER A 217 0.63 4.83 0.55
C SER A 217 1.20 6.17 1.01
N ILE A 218 1.21 6.39 2.33
CA ILE A 218 1.74 7.60 2.94
C ILE A 218 2.70 7.18 4.04
N SER A 219 3.87 7.80 4.09
CA SER A 219 4.75 7.66 5.25
C SER A 219 5.16 9.04 5.75
N ARG A 220 5.08 9.27 7.06
CA ARG A 220 5.47 10.55 7.66
C ARG A 220 6.00 10.37 9.08
N THR A 221 6.73 11.38 9.55
CA THR A 221 7.22 11.42 10.91
C THR A 221 6.23 12.18 11.80
N GLU A 222 5.72 11.51 12.83
CA GLU A 222 4.82 12.08 13.82
C GLU A 222 5.50 12.19 15.18
N THR A 223 5.15 13.24 15.91
CA THR A 223 5.63 13.47 17.28
C THR A 223 4.44 13.74 18.18
N TYR A 224 4.32 12.96 19.26
CA TYR A 224 3.22 13.06 20.22
C TYR A 224 3.70 12.78 21.64
N ASN A 225 2.93 13.20 22.62
CA ASN A 225 3.22 12.95 24.03
C ASN A 225 2.39 11.77 24.53
N VAL A 226 3.03 10.94 25.34
CA VAL A 226 2.40 9.80 26.02
C VAL A 226 2.62 9.97 27.52
N GLU A 227 1.58 9.80 28.30
CA GLU A 227 1.66 9.80 29.74
C GLU A 227 2.38 8.55 30.25
N VAL A 228 3.18 8.74 31.29
CA VAL A 228 3.86 7.67 32.00
C VAL A 228 3.26 7.59 33.39
N PRO A 229 2.62 6.49 33.77
CA PRO A 229 2.04 6.37 35.08
C PRO A 229 3.11 6.43 36.17
N TYR A 230 2.73 6.93 37.34
CA TYR A 230 3.57 6.86 38.55
C TYR A 230 3.41 5.52 39.24
N GLU A 231 4.39 5.18 40.07
CA GLU A 231 4.34 4.03 40.97
C GLU A 231 3.82 4.44 42.35
N THR A 232 3.05 3.58 43.02
CA THR A 232 2.63 3.74 44.38
C THR A 232 3.50 2.92 45.30
N LYS A 233 4.13 3.53 46.32
CA LYS A 233 4.90 2.87 47.36
C LYS A 233 4.18 2.96 48.68
N TYR A 234 4.23 1.89 49.43
CA TYR A 234 3.73 1.83 50.81
C TYR A 234 4.90 1.86 51.78
N GLU A 235 4.82 2.71 52.78
CA GLU A 235 5.83 2.82 53.84
C GLU A 235 5.16 2.63 55.20
N ASP A 236 5.80 1.90 56.09
CA ASP A 236 5.29 1.64 57.46
C ASP A 236 5.34 2.91 58.31
N ASP A 237 4.24 3.19 59.06
CA ASP A 237 4.14 4.25 60.05
C ASP A 237 3.78 3.67 61.43
N ASP A 238 4.76 3.59 62.32
CA ASP A 238 4.63 3.03 63.65
C ASP A 238 3.91 3.99 64.63
N THR A 239 3.56 5.21 64.20
CA THR A 239 2.78 6.18 64.97
C THR A 239 1.28 6.07 64.74
N ARG A 240 0.83 5.28 63.72
CA ARG A 240 -0.56 5.11 63.34
C ARG A 240 -1.05 3.69 63.57
N TYR A 241 -2.34 3.56 63.88
CA TYR A 241 -2.95 2.25 64.11
C TYR A 241 -3.01 1.45 62.80
N GLU A 242 -2.82 0.13 62.92
CA GLU A 242 -2.97 -0.84 61.83
C GLU A 242 -4.32 -0.66 61.11
N GLY A 243 -4.28 -0.62 59.78
CA GLY A 243 -5.42 -0.39 58.88
C GLY A 243 -5.69 1.10 58.56
N VAL A 244 -4.89 2.05 59.10
CA VAL A 244 -4.97 3.45 58.70
C VAL A 244 -3.95 3.74 57.60
N GLU A 245 -4.44 4.18 56.46
CA GLU A 245 -3.59 4.63 55.34
C GLU A 245 -3.69 6.15 55.20
N THR A 246 -2.59 6.77 54.83
CA THR A 246 -2.54 8.21 54.59
C THR A 246 -1.59 8.50 53.43
N VAL A 247 -2.05 9.25 52.44
CA VAL A 247 -1.18 9.72 51.36
C VAL A 247 -0.19 10.73 51.93
N TYR A 248 1.09 10.36 51.91
CA TYR A 248 2.19 11.24 52.34
C TYR A 248 2.67 12.11 51.17
N GLN A 249 2.73 11.52 49.99
CA GLN A 249 3.10 12.21 48.75
C GLN A 249 2.15 11.78 47.65
N GLU A 250 1.51 12.76 47.00
CA GLU A 250 0.68 12.50 45.85
C GLU A 250 1.53 12.10 44.62
N GLY A 251 1.08 11.13 43.88
CA GLY A 251 1.69 10.72 42.62
C GLY A 251 1.39 11.72 41.50
N GLU A 252 2.35 11.94 40.62
CA GLU A 252 2.12 12.70 39.40
C GLU A 252 2.56 11.89 38.17
N THR A 253 1.75 11.90 37.12
CA THR A 253 2.12 11.27 35.84
C THR A 253 3.30 12.00 35.19
N GLY A 254 4.22 11.21 34.66
CA GLY A 254 5.30 11.67 33.80
C GLY A 254 4.82 11.85 32.37
N THR A 255 5.71 12.31 31.51
CA THR A 255 5.42 12.48 30.07
C THR A 255 6.62 12.07 29.24
N ASN A 256 6.39 11.18 28.29
CA ASN A 256 7.33 10.86 27.22
C ASN A 256 6.91 11.54 25.93
N LYS A 257 7.86 12.14 25.23
CA LYS A 257 7.72 12.58 23.85
C LYS A 257 8.20 11.48 22.93
N ILE A 258 7.29 10.97 22.11
CA ILE A 258 7.57 9.90 21.15
C ILE A 258 7.67 10.49 19.74
N THR A 259 8.72 10.11 19.02
CA THR A 259 8.85 10.37 17.58
C THR A 259 8.75 9.01 16.86
N ALA A 260 7.77 8.87 15.98
CA ALA A 260 7.51 7.65 15.25
C ALA A 260 7.42 7.91 13.75
N LYS A 261 7.86 6.94 12.93
CA LYS A 261 7.51 6.88 11.52
C LYS A 261 6.21 6.08 11.38
N VAL A 262 5.20 6.72 10.83
CA VAL A 262 3.86 6.14 10.66
C VAL A 262 3.58 5.94 9.19
N TYR A 263 2.97 4.81 8.87
CA TYR A 263 2.61 4.40 7.51
C TYR A 263 1.10 4.25 7.43
N TYR A 264 0.53 4.84 6.38
CA TYR A 264 -0.89 4.80 6.09
C TYR A 264 -1.12 4.23 4.69
N VAL A 265 -2.25 3.58 4.49
CA VAL A 265 -2.79 3.19 3.19
C VAL A 265 -4.20 3.75 3.09
N ASN A 266 -4.46 4.52 2.04
CA ASN A 266 -5.74 5.22 1.83
C ASN A 266 -6.21 6.07 3.04
N GLY A 267 -5.26 6.56 3.84
CA GLY A 267 -5.53 7.36 5.04
C GLY A 267 -5.66 6.58 6.35
N GLU A 268 -5.65 5.24 6.30
CA GLU A 268 -5.70 4.38 7.48
C GLU A 268 -4.30 3.98 7.94
N GLU A 269 -4.03 4.06 9.24
CA GLU A 269 -2.75 3.66 9.81
C GLU A 269 -2.57 2.14 9.73
N VAL A 270 -1.54 1.70 9.00
CA VAL A 270 -1.21 0.26 8.85
C VAL A 270 0.02 -0.15 9.66
N LYS A 271 0.90 0.81 9.98
CA LYS A 271 2.12 0.52 10.73
C LYS A 271 2.67 1.76 11.40
N ARG A 272 3.11 1.61 12.66
CA ARG A 272 3.81 2.63 13.43
C ARG A 272 5.15 2.08 13.92
N THR A 273 6.23 2.83 13.70
CA THR A 273 7.58 2.45 14.14
C THR A 273 8.16 3.57 14.97
N ILE A 274 8.32 3.33 16.28
CA ILE A 274 8.93 4.30 17.21
C ILE A 274 10.42 4.43 16.85
N LYS A 275 10.84 5.66 16.58
CA LYS A 275 12.24 6.02 16.27
C LYS A 275 12.97 6.55 17.49
N LYS A 276 12.28 7.32 18.32
CA LYS A 276 12.84 7.97 19.49
C LYS A 276 11.80 8.14 20.60
N THR A 277 12.22 7.92 21.83
CA THR A 277 11.44 8.24 23.02
C THR A 277 12.30 9.14 23.91
N GLU A 278 11.80 10.31 24.26
CA GLU A 278 12.46 11.28 25.12
C GLU A 278 11.60 11.50 26.35
N ARG A 279 12.19 11.41 27.53
CA ARG A 279 11.54 11.74 28.78
C ARG A 279 11.46 13.27 28.91
N VAL A 280 10.23 13.82 28.94
CA VAL A 280 9.97 15.25 29.09
C VAL A 280 9.71 15.60 30.55
N LYS A 281 8.95 14.75 31.25
CA LYS A 281 8.64 14.89 32.67
C LYS A 281 8.78 13.52 33.34
N GLU A 282 9.54 13.47 34.46
CA GLU A 282 9.61 12.25 35.27
C GLU A 282 8.31 12.09 36.08
N PRO A 283 7.80 10.86 36.21
CA PRO A 283 6.69 10.61 37.13
C PRO A 283 7.13 10.79 38.58
N VAL A 284 6.25 11.29 39.41
CA VAL A 284 6.47 11.40 40.87
C VAL A 284 5.77 10.22 41.54
N THR A 285 6.52 9.43 42.29
CA THR A 285 5.99 8.26 43.02
C THR A 285 5.00 8.70 44.07
N GLU A 286 3.84 8.08 44.14
CA GLU A 286 2.92 8.20 45.26
C GLU A 286 3.46 7.44 46.47
N ILE A 287 3.41 8.06 47.68
CA ILE A 287 3.81 7.39 48.90
C ILE A 287 2.62 7.36 49.85
N ILE A 288 2.22 6.15 50.24
CA ILE A 288 1.14 5.92 51.22
C ILE A 288 1.75 5.33 52.47
N LEU A 289 1.53 6.04 53.61
CA LEU A 289 1.93 5.54 54.91
C LEU A 289 0.86 4.58 55.43
N GLN A 290 1.30 3.37 55.82
CA GLN A 290 0.46 2.35 56.41
C GLN A 290 0.74 2.25 57.90
N GLY A 291 -0.28 2.44 58.71
CA GLY A 291 -0.16 2.33 60.17
C GLY A 291 0.16 0.89 60.59
N THR A 292 1.16 0.73 61.44
CA THR A 292 1.60 -0.56 62.01
C THR A 292 1.39 -0.69 63.51
N LEU A 293 0.86 0.36 64.17
CA LEU A 293 0.61 0.32 65.62
C LEU A 293 -0.56 -0.66 65.92
N PRO A 294 -0.34 -1.72 66.70
CA PRO A 294 -1.42 -2.69 66.95
C PRO A 294 -2.55 -2.04 67.77
N CYS A 295 -3.77 -2.23 67.33
CA CYS A 295 -4.97 -1.84 68.07
C CYS A 295 -5.14 -2.75 69.30
N LEU A 296 -4.79 -2.25 70.47
CA LEU A 296 -5.01 -2.96 71.73
C LEU A 296 -6.53 -3.07 71.97
N LEU A 297 -7.16 -4.15 71.57
CA LEU A 297 -8.51 -4.49 72.05
C LEU A 297 -8.41 -4.72 73.55
N TYR A 298 -8.91 -3.76 74.34
CA TYR A 298 -9.10 -3.90 75.77
C TYR A 298 -10.22 -4.91 76.00
N THR A 299 -9.87 -6.17 76.23
CA THR A 299 -10.82 -7.14 76.78
C THR A 299 -10.99 -6.84 78.24
N SER A 300 -12.08 -6.17 78.61
CA SER A 300 -12.49 -6.04 80.03
C SER A 300 -12.69 -7.42 80.64
N PRO A 301 -12.28 -7.63 81.89
CA PRO A 301 -12.44 -8.90 82.59
C PRO A 301 -13.94 -9.16 82.98
#